data_51eaeba648619582e8e24d92677371d3
#
_entry.id   51eaeba648619582e8e24d92677371d3
#
_cell.length_a   1.000
_cell.length_b   1.000
_cell.length_c   1.000
_cell.angle_alpha   90.00
_cell.angle_beta   90.00
_cell.angle_gamma   90.00
#
_symmetry.space_group_name_H-M   'P 1'
#
loop_
_entity.id
_entity.type
_entity.pdbx_description
1 polymer ?
#
loop_
_entity_poly.entity_id
_entity_poly.type
_entity_poly.pdbx_seq_one_letter_code
_entity_poly.pdbx_strand_id
1 'polypeptide(L)'
;MLPSRCAVRPLGRATVLCCCAALAESVAFDSVGREFDRKDDTIMFREDFLWGGALAANQCEGGWNEGGRGLANSDMLPFGDQRMDVMRGDLDPRALAPDSFYPARKGIDFYHRYKQDIELFAQMGFKCLRLSIAWSRIFPKGDEAEPNEEGLAFYEDVFRTCRAHDIEPLVTLNHYDVPMHLVDAYGGWRDRRLVDLFERYSRTVFERYRGLVNYWLTFNEINIMTQACFMAAGIIFEQGENRYATVHTAVHHVLVASARAVGACHELCPGAKIGCMLNAGVFYPATCDPDDVLAGPAENRSHYMFTDVQVRGAYPSYVLKEYARHGFEVPYRDDDREVLAANLVDFVSFSYYSTRVAKAHAEGQFDSNLLRSAPNPYLKQEPWGRFIDPKGLRVTMNEIWDRYQKPLFIVENGLGAPDVPEDSGEIEDDYRVEYLRAHIEAMRETVELDGVELMGYTCWGPIDLVSVATGQMRKRYGFIYVDRDDSGAGSFERRKKKSFEWYRRVIASNGEDLA
;
A
#
# COMPACT_ATOMS: atom_id res chain seq x y z
N MET A 1 -23.92 -73.33 9.88
CA MET A 1 -24.51 -73.27 11.20
C MET A 1 -24.77 -71.82 11.56
N LEU A 2 -26.01 -71.42 11.41
CA LEU A 2 -26.59 -70.28 12.11
C LEU A 2 -27.04 -70.78 13.50
N PRO A 3 -27.16 -69.93 14.55
CA PRO A 3 -28.19 -68.92 14.74
C PRO A 3 -27.64 -67.67 15.47
N SER A 4 -28.35 -66.63 15.79
CA SER A 4 -29.76 -66.39 16.09
C SER A 4 -30.06 -64.88 16.14
N ARG A 5 -31.30 -64.55 15.83
CA ARG A 5 -31.94 -63.24 15.89
C ARG A 5 -32.06 -62.74 17.32
N CYS A 6 -31.96 -61.43 17.53
CA CYS A 6 -32.55 -60.76 18.67
C CYS A 6 -33.45 -59.61 18.21
N ALA A 7 -34.64 -59.57 18.76
CA ALA A 7 -35.80 -58.83 18.33
C ALA A 7 -35.80 -57.38 18.87
N VAL A 8 -36.28 -56.47 18.05
CA VAL A 8 -36.63 -55.09 18.42
C VAL A 8 -38.07 -55.07 18.87
N ARG A 9 -38.36 -54.50 20.05
CA ARG A 9 -39.70 -54.08 20.48
C ARG A 9 -39.83 -52.56 20.33
N PRO A 10 -41.01 -52.08 19.89
CA PRO A 10 -41.25 -50.63 19.78
C PRO A 10 -41.85 -50.11 21.09
N LEU A 11 -41.48 -48.93 21.55
CA LEU A 11 -42.13 -48.17 22.60
C LEU A 11 -42.65 -46.83 22.07
N GLY A 12 -43.83 -46.63 22.26
CA GLY A 12 -44.91 -45.68 22.31
C GLY A 12 -44.58 -44.19 21.94
N ARG A 13 -45.51 -43.71 21.10
CA ARG A 13 -45.73 -42.26 20.88
C ARG A 13 -46.25 -41.62 22.16
N ALA A 14 -45.61 -40.56 22.65
CA ALA A 14 -46.24 -39.60 23.56
C ALA A 14 -46.25 -38.24 22.85
N THR A 15 -47.50 -37.82 22.56
CA THR A 15 -47.81 -36.48 22.03
C THR A 15 -47.70 -35.49 23.19
N VAL A 16 -46.83 -34.48 23.06
CA VAL A 16 -46.90 -33.28 23.90
C VAL A 16 -47.04 -32.08 22.97
N LEU A 17 -48.29 -31.60 22.86
CA LEU A 17 -48.58 -30.23 22.46
C LEU A 17 -48.14 -29.32 23.60
N CYS A 18 -47.27 -28.38 23.34
CA CYS A 18 -47.09 -27.22 24.20
C CYS A 18 -47.00 -25.95 23.37
N CYS A 19 -47.86 -25.02 23.73
CA CYS A 19 -47.94 -23.66 23.20
C CYS A 19 -46.63 -22.92 23.36
N CYS A 20 -46.14 -22.33 22.26
CA CYS A 20 -45.22 -21.20 22.34
C CYS A 20 -45.58 -20.18 21.27
N ALA A 21 -46.47 -19.26 21.65
CA ALA A 21 -46.48 -17.92 21.07
C ALA A 21 -45.85 -17.01 22.12
N ALA A 22 -44.58 -16.62 21.92
CA ALA A 22 -43.97 -15.42 22.56
C ALA A 22 -42.63 -15.15 21.93
N LEU A 23 -42.52 -13.98 21.34
CA LEU A 23 -41.31 -13.13 21.17
C LEU A 23 -40.06 -13.80 20.56
N ALA A 24 -39.94 -13.70 19.27
CA ALA A 24 -38.67 -13.86 18.58
C ALA A 24 -37.83 -12.57 18.73
N GLU A 25 -37.12 -12.41 19.84
CA GLU A 25 -35.90 -11.63 19.89
C GLU A 25 -34.80 -12.51 19.27
N SER A 26 -34.27 -12.07 18.11
CA SER A 26 -33.17 -12.78 17.45
C SER A 26 -31.87 -12.51 18.21
N VAL A 27 -31.53 -13.39 19.11
CA VAL A 27 -30.18 -13.43 19.69
C VAL A 27 -29.26 -14.06 18.65
N ALA A 28 -28.28 -13.28 18.19
CA ALA A 28 -27.20 -13.81 17.35
C ALA A 28 -26.11 -14.36 18.26
N PHE A 29 -25.77 -15.65 18.10
CA PHE A 29 -24.62 -16.27 18.76
C PHE A 29 -23.42 -16.27 17.81
N ASP A 30 -22.22 -16.04 18.35
CA ASP A 30 -20.98 -16.32 17.62
C ASP A 30 -20.72 -17.84 17.57
N SER A 31 -19.75 -18.26 16.79
CA SER A 31 -19.35 -19.66 16.64
C SER A 31 -18.77 -20.29 17.93
N VAL A 32 -18.62 -19.53 19.00
CA VAL A 32 -18.05 -19.92 20.29
C VAL A 32 -19.11 -19.86 21.40
N GLY A 33 -20.38 -19.50 21.09
CA GLY A 33 -21.50 -19.51 22.02
C GLY A 33 -21.49 -18.37 23.05
N ARG A 34 -20.89 -17.24 22.74
CA ARG A 34 -20.97 -16.04 23.58
C ARG A 34 -22.22 -15.23 23.21
N GLU A 35 -22.96 -14.85 24.22
CA GLU A 35 -24.10 -13.95 24.12
C GLU A 35 -23.57 -12.52 24.01
N PHE A 36 -23.75 -11.88 22.85
CA PHE A 36 -23.48 -10.45 22.71
C PHE A 36 -24.69 -9.66 23.20
N ASP A 37 -24.55 -9.02 24.33
CA ASP A 37 -25.57 -8.09 24.86
C ASP A 37 -25.52 -6.82 23.97
N ARG A 38 -26.44 -6.72 23.00
CA ARG A 38 -26.60 -5.53 22.15
C ARG A 38 -27.27 -4.41 22.95
N LYS A 39 -26.57 -3.85 23.90
CA LYS A 39 -26.91 -2.58 24.52
C LYS A 39 -25.81 -1.57 24.28
N ASP A 40 -26.10 -0.64 23.36
CA ASP A 40 -25.59 0.75 23.28
C ASP A 40 -24.07 1.02 23.38
N ASP A 41 -23.21 0.04 23.08
CA ASP A 41 -21.82 0.37 22.78
C ASP A 41 -21.69 0.58 21.26
N THR A 42 -21.85 1.82 20.81
CA THR A 42 -21.41 2.25 19.48
C THR A 42 -19.90 2.03 19.47
N ILE A 43 -19.46 0.85 18.96
CA ILE A 43 -18.03 0.57 18.83
C ILE A 43 -17.52 1.49 17.73
N MET A 44 -16.71 2.44 18.14
CA MET A 44 -16.08 3.44 17.27
C MET A 44 -14.64 3.05 17.01
N PHE A 45 -14.09 3.55 15.93
CA PHE A 45 -12.63 3.57 15.83
C PHE A 45 -12.04 4.24 17.07
N ARG A 46 -10.85 3.82 17.50
CA ARG A 46 -10.15 4.40 18.66
C ARG A 46 -10.11 5.95 18.57
N GLU A 47 -10.12 6.64 19.69
CA GLU A 47 -10.15 8.12 19.72
C GLU A 47 -8.95 8.76 19.00
N ASP A 48 -7.79 8.10 19.04
CA ASP A 48 -6.56 8.51 18.37
C ASP A 48 -6.39 7.92 16.97
N PHE A 49 -7.49 7.51 16.31
CA PHE A 49 -7.45 6.95 14.96
C PHE A 49 -6.92 7.96 13.93
N LEU A 50 -5.96 7.53 13.14
CA LEU A 50 -5.25 8.38 12.20
C LEU A 50 -5.96 8.43 10.83
N TRP A 51 -6.99 9.27 10.74
CA TRP A 51 -7.68 9.59 9.49
C TRP A 51 -6.85 10.53 8.63
N GLY A 52 -6.78 10.28 7.31
CA GLY A 52 -6.06 11.20 6.44
C GLY A 52 -5.97 10.80 4.98
N GLY A 53 -4.87 11.20 4.35
CA GLY A 53 -4.58 10.89 2.95
C GLY A 53 -3.10 10.58 2.71
N ALA A 54 -2.80 10.04 1.54
CA ALA A 54 -1.47 9.59 1.16
C ALA A 54 -1.02 10.17 -0.18
N LEU A 55 0.22 10.63 -0.24
CA LEU A 55 0.90 11.16 -1.42
C LEU A 55 2.25 10.45 -1.61
N ALA A 56 2.75 10.42 -2.86
CA ALA A 56 4.10 10.00 -3.18
C ALA A 56 4.86 11.14 -3.86
N ALA A 57 6.10 11.39 -3.43
CA ALA A 57 6.98 12.43 -3.96
C ALA A 57 7.05 12.40 -5.49
N ASN A 58 7.31 11.23 -6.06
CA ASN A 58 7.46 11.02 -7.50
C ASN A 58 6.18 11.28 -8.33
N GLN A 59 5.01 11.38 -7.69
CA GLN A 59 3.72 11.60 -8.37
C GLN A 59 3.19 13.02 -8.16
N CYS A 60 3.56 13.67 -7.07
CA CYS A 60 3.00 14.98 -6.69
C CYS A 60 3.99 16.14 -6.76
N GLU A 61 5.25 15.94 -6.36
CA GLU A 61 6.18 17.05 -6.13
C GLU A 61 6.45 17.91 -7.35
N GLY A 62 6.91 17.34 -8.44
CA GLY A 62 7.57 18.13 -9.48
C GLY A 62 8.92 18.65 -9.00
N GLY A 63 9.35 19.83 -9.51
CA GLY A 63 10.64 20.41 -9.10
C GLY A 63 11.82 19.44 -9.24
N TRP A 64 11.78 18.59 -10.27
CA TRP A 64 12.68 17.43 -10.44
C TRP A 64 14.15 17.81 -10.59
N ASN A 65 14.45 19.04 -11.01
CA ASN A 65 15.79 19.62 -11.20
C ASN A 65 16.01 20.90 -10.39
N GLU A 66 15.24 21.07 -9.31
CA GLU A 66 15.28 22.23 -8.43
C GLU A 66 15.76 21.83 -7.03
N GLY A 67 16.28 22.80 -6.29
CA GLY A 67 16.76 22.58 -4.92
C GLY A 67 17.91 21.58 -4.82
N GLY A 68 18.76 21.51 -5.85
CA GLY A 68 19.88 20.56 -5.90
C GLY A 68 19.47 19.09 -6.05
N ARG A 69 18.18 18.78 -6.33
CA ARG A 69 17.70 17.41 -6.51
C ARG A 69 18.36 16.73 -7.71
N GLY A 70 18.81 15.48 -7.52
CA GLY A 70 19.28 14.61 -8.60
C GLY A 70 18.13 13.89 -9.32
N LEU A 71 18.44 13.32 -10.48
CA LEU A 71 17.51 12.52 -11.25
C LEU A 71 17.23 11.19 -10.53
N ALA A 72 15.96 10.78 -10.46
CA ALA A 72 15.54 9.48 -9.96
C ALA A 72 15.03 8.57 -11.10
N ASN A 73 15.00 7.27 -10.88
CA ASN A 73 14.43 6.32 -11.84
C ASN A 73 12.96 6.62 -12.16
N SER A 74 12.19 7.12 -11.21
CA SER A 74 10.81 7.57 -11.39
C SER A 74 10.66 8.71 -12.40
N ASP A 75 11.66 9.60 -12.51
CA ASP A 75 11.70 10.68 -13.48
C ASP A 75 11.95 10.19 -14.92
N MET A 76 12.29 8.91 -15.08
CA MET A 76 12.55 8.25 -16.35
C MET A 76 11.38 7.38 -16.84
N LEU A 77 10.24 7.43 -16.16
CA LEU A 77 9.03 6.70 -16.56
C LEU A 77 8.23 7.52 -17.58
N PRO A 78 8.20 7.13 -18.87
CA PRO A 78 7.56 7.92 -19.91
C PRO A 78 6.04 7.86 -19.82
N PHE A 79 5.36 8.77 -20.46
CA PHE A 79 3.95 8.65 -20.78
C PHE A 79 3.76 7.79 -22.04
N GLY A 80 2.70 6.96 -22.10
CA GLY A 80 2.35 6.17 -23.27
C GLY A 80 2.77 4.69 -23.20
N ASP A 81 2.77 4.03 -24.35
CA ASP A 81 2.77 2.56 -24.46
C ASP A 81 4.06 1.90 -23.94
N GLN A 82 5.19 2.57 -24.04
CA GLN A 82 6.48 2.05 -23.60
C GLN A 82 6.66 2.08 -22.07
N ARG A 83 5.75 2.73 -21.35
CA ARG A 83 5.84 2.89 -19.89
C ARG A 83 5.97 1.58 -19.14
N MET A 84 5.15 0.59 -19.48
CA MET A 84 5.15 -0.71 -18.80
C MET A 84 6.43 -1.49 -19.03
N ASP A 85 6.99 -1.45 -20.24
CA ASP A 85 8.24 -2.12 -20.55
C ASP A 85 9.41 -1.47 -19.79
N VAL A 86 9.41 -0.14 -19.68
CA VAL A 86 10.38 0.59 -18.83
C VAL A 86 10.19 0.22 -17.35
N MET A 87 8.96 0.25 -16.82
CA MET A 87 8.69 -0.09 -15.42
C MET A 87 9.17 -1.50 -15.05
N ARG A 88 9.01 -2.46 -15.96
CA ARG A 88 9.47 -3.85 -15.79
C ARG A 88 10.99 -4.02 -15.90
N GLY A 89 11.68 -3.03 -16.46
CA GLY A 89 13.11 -3.13 -16.76
C GLY A 89 13.41 -3.89 -18.06
N ASP A 90 12.40 -4.09 -18.92
CA ASP A 90 12.52 -4.72 -20.23
C ASP A 90 13.06 -3.76 -21.30
N LEU A 91 12.80 -2.47 -21.10
CA LEU A 91 13.27 -1.37 -21.95
C LEU A 91 14.10 -0.39 -21.13
N ASP A 92 15.30 -0.10 -21.60
CA ASP A 92 16.13 0.93 -21.02
C ASP A 92 15.56 2.33 -21.33
N PRO A 93 15.18 3.13 -20.32
CA PRO A 93 14.60 4.45 -20.55
C PRO A 93 15.55 5.41 -21.27
N ARG A 94 16.87 5.16 -21.27
CA ARG A 94 17.88 5.97 -21.99
C ARG A 94 17.81 5.79 -23.50
N ALA A 95 17.17 4.70 -23.95
CA ALA A 95 16.94 4.43 -25.38
C ALA A 95 15.69 5.12 -25.95
N LEU A 96 14.90 5.80 -25.10
CA LEU A 96 13.68 6.50 -25.53
C LEU A 96 14.01 7.76 -26.34
N ALA A 97 13.02 8.20 -27.12
CA ALA A 97 13.15 9.42 -27.91
C ALA A 97 13.43 10.66 -27.02
N PRO A 98 14.29 11.60 -27.46
CA PRO A 98 14.65 12.77 -26.65
C PRO A 98 13.48 13.67 -26.26
N ASP A 99 12.38 13.64 -27.02
CA ASP A 99 11.15 14.40 -26.84
C ASP A 99 10.08 13.62 -26.03
N SER A 100 10.44 12.48 -25.46
CA SER A 100 9.53 11.70 -24.59
C SER A 100 9.03 12.55 -23.43
N PHE A 101 7.72 12.45 -23.16
CA PHE A 101 7.09 13.16 -22.06
C PHE A 101 7.15 12.34 -20.76
N TYR A 102 7.62 12.98 -19.68
CA TYR A 102 7.79 12.38 -18.35
C TYR A 102 6.87 13.09 -17.33
N PRO A 103 5.68 12.57 -17.05
CA PRO A 103 4.68 13.27 -16.23
C PRO A 103 5.15 13.59 -14.80
N ALA A 104 5.96 12.71 -14.20
CA ALA A 104 6.48 12.85 -12.84
C ALA A 104 7.33 14.11 -12.65
N ARG A 105 8.05 14.56 -13.68
CA ARG A 105 8.94 15.73 -13.61
C ARG A 105 8.23 17.03 -13.23
N LYS A 106 6.95 17.15 -13.58
CA LYS A 106 6.09 18.27 -13.14
C LYS A 106 5.20 17.91 -11.95
N GLY A 107 4.84 16.64 -11.80
CA GLY A 107 3.89 16.21 -10.77
C GLY A 107 2.61 17.05 -10.80
N ILE A 108 2.18 17.52 -9.64
CA ILE A 108 1.13 18.51 -9.48
C ILE A 108 1.67 19.83 -8.90
N ASP A 109 2.98 20.02 -9.03
CA ASP A 109 3.68 21.21 -8.51
C ASP A 109 3.59 21.33 -6.97
N PHE A 110 3.54 20.21 -6.26
CA PHE A 110 3.49 20.19 -4.80
C PHE A 110 4.76 20.83 -4.18
N TYR A 111 5.90 20.71 -4.84
CA TYR A 111 7.15 21.33 -4.38
C TYR A 111 7.00 22.83 -4.10
N HIS A 112 6.23 23.55 -4.90
CA HIS A 112 5.99 24.98 -4.72
C HIS A 112 4.68 25.27 -3.96
N ARG A 113 3.71 24.32 -3.94
CA ARG A 113 2.33 24.56 -3.47
C ARG A 113 1.98 23.78 -2.20
N TYR A 114 2.91 23.05 -1.59
CA TYR A 114 2.62 22.19 -0.44
C TYR A 114 1.93 22.90 0.72
N LYS A 115 2.25 24.18 0.99
CA LYS A 115 1.58 24.95 2.06
C LYS A 115 0.08 25.11 1.80
N GLN A 116 -0.28 25.45 0.56
CA GLN A 116 -1.68 25.54 0.13
C GLN A 116 -2.37 24.18 0.20
N ASP A 117 -1.69 23.12 -0.26
CA ASP A 117 -2.27 21.79 -0.31
C ASP A 117 -2.46 21.23 1.12
N ILE A 118 -1.50 21.41 2.03
CA ILE A 118 -1.61 21.01 3.44
C ILE A 118 -2.72 21.79 4.16
N GLU A 119 -2.89 23.09 3.87
CA GLU A 119 -4.01 23.87 4.39
C GLU A 119 -5.37 23.28 3.95
N LEU A 120 -5.52 22.84 2.71
CA LEU A 120 -6.73 22.17 2.23
C LEU A 120 -6.96 20.83 2.97
N PHE A 121 -5.91 20.08 3.25
CA PHE A 121 -6.01 18.85 4.05
C PHE A 121 -6.40 19.15 5.50
N ALA A 122 -5.89 20.21 6.09
CA ALA A 122 -6.30 20.68 7.42
C ALA A 122 -7.78 21.08 7.44
N GLN A 123 -8.26 21.80 6.42
CA GLN A 123 -9.69 22.12 6.27
C GLN A 123 -10.58 20.87 6.17
N MET A 124 -10.05 19.76 5.62
CA MET A 124 -10.73 18.46 5.58
C MET A 124 -10.69 17.73 6.94
N GLY A 125 -9.88 18.20 7.88
CA GLY A 125 -9.77 17.64 9.22
C GLY A 125 -8.77 16.49 9.34
N PHE A 126 -7.81 16.38 8.43
CA PHE A 126 -6.79 15.32 8.49
C PHE A 126 -6.11 15.27 9.86
N LYS A 127 -5.94 14.05 10.36
CA LYS A 127 -5.12 13.74 11.53
C LYS A 127 -3.75 13.20 11.12
N CYS A 128 -3.64 12.66 9.89
CA CYS A 128 -2.41 12.11 9.37
C CYS A 128 -2.27 12.45 7.88
N LEU A 129 -1.05 12.79 7.45
CA LEU A 129 -0.69 12.90 6.05
C LEU A 129 0.48 11.98 5.76
N ARG A 130 0.26 10.94 4.96
CA ARG A 130 1.34 10.11 4.47
C ARG A 130 2.03 10.79 3.29
N LEU A 131 3.35 10.89 3.39
CA LEU A 131 4.24 11.47 2.40
C LEU A 131 5.42 10.53 2.14
N SER A 132 6.13 10.69 1.04
CA SER A 132 7.44 10.07 0.87
C SER A 132 8.53 11.11 0.69
N ILE A 133 9.76 10.73 0.98
CA ILE A 133 10.95 11.54 0.71
C ILE A 133 11.58 11.02 -0.58
N ALA A 134 11.83 11.91 -1.55
CA ALA A 134 12.65 11.57 -2.71
C ALA A 134 14.12 11.43 -2.27
N TRP A 135 14.66 10.21 -2.29
CA TRP A 135 16.06 9.95 -1.92
C TRP A 135 17.01 10.86 -2.68
N SER A 136 16.79 11.05 -3.98
CA SER A 136 17.59 11.92 -4.85
C SER A 136 17.50 13.41 -4.51
N ARG A 137 16.57 13.83 -3.64
CA ARG A 137 16.53 15.22 -3.13
C ARG A 137 17.46 15.40 -1.92
N ILE A 138 17.68 14.32 -1.16
CA ILE A 138 18.55 14.31 0.02
C ILE A 138 20.00 13.97 -0.37
N PHE A 139 20.18 12.97 -1.22
CA PHE A 139 21.46 12.59 -1.80
C PHE A 139 21.29 12.52 -3.34
N PRO A 140 21.64 13.59 -4.08
CA PRO A 140 21.33 13.72 -5.51
C PRO A 140 21.87 12.59 -6.39
N LYS A 141 23.01 12.01 -6.05
CA LYS A 141 23.55 10.79 -6.67
C LYS A 141 23.29 9.54 -5.87
N GLY A 142 23.02 9.66 -4.58
CA GLY A 142 22.81 8.56 -3.64
C GLY A 142 24.06 8.06 -2.92
N ASP A 143 25.25 8.36 -3.43
CA ASP A 143 26.53 7.89 -2.88
C ASP A 143 27.43 9.01 -2.34
N GLU A 144 26.98 10.26 -2.34
CA GLU A 144 27.70 11.38 -1.73
C GLU A 144 27.94 11.16 -0.23
N ALA A 145 29.05 11.75 0.28
CA ALA A 145 29.34 11.74 1.70
C ALA A 145 28.41 12.66 2.50
N GLU A 146 28.04 13.81 1.94
CA GLU A 146 27.25 14.84 2.58
C GLU A 146 25.89 14.97 1.91
N PRO A 147 24.80 15.17 2.69
CA PRO A 147 23.47 15.37 2.14
C PRO A 147 23.29 16.75 1.53
N ASN A 148 22.30 16.88 0.67
CA ASN A 148 21.84 18.16 0.14
C ASN A 148 20.99 18.90 1.19
N GLU A 149 21.52 19.95 1.77
CA GLU A 149 20.85 20.74 2.81
C GLU A 149 19.56 21.41 2.33
N GLU A 150 19.48 21.83 1.07
CA GLU A 150 18.27 22.44 0.50
C GLU A 150 17.13 21.42 0.44
N GLY A 151 17.44 20.16 0.09
CA GLY A 151 16.48 19.06 0.12
C GLY A 151 16.02 18.73 1.55
N LEU A 152 16.95 18.71 2.52
CA LEU A 152 16.61 18.50 3.93
C LEU A 152 15.71 19.62 4.47
N ALA A 153 16.03 20.87 4.17
CA ALA A 153 15.25 22.03 4.61
C ALA A 153 13.83 22.05 4.01
N PHE A 154 13.68 21.61 2.74
CA PHE A 154 12.37 21.49 2.10
C PHE A 154 11.45 20.55 2.88
N TYR A 155 11.88 19.32 3.14
CA TYR A 155 11.04 18.36 3.88
C TYR A 155 10.83 18.76 5.33
N GLU A 156 11.81 19.41 5.96
CA GLU A 156 11.62 19.97 7.30
C GLU A 156 10.47 20.99 7.34
N ASP A 157 10.40 21.90 6.35
CA ASP A 157 9.32 22.88 6.26
C ASP A 157 7.97 22.23 5.95
N VAL A 158 7.93 21.18 5.10
CA VAL A 158 6.74 20.36 4.85
C VAL A 158 6.23 19.74 6.15
N PHE A 159 7.09 19.08 6.92
CA PHE A 159 6.67 18.42 8.17
C PHE A 159 6.29 19.43 9.27
N ARG A 160 6.99 20.55 9.38
CA ARG A 160 6.60 21.64 10.28
C ARG A 160 5.25 22.25 9.90
N THR A 161 4.97 22.36 8.59
CA THR A 161 3.66 22.83 8.10
C THR A 161 2.56 21.84 8.49
N CYS A 162 2.77 20.52 8.34
CA CYS A 162 1.82 19.53 8.83
C CYS A 162 1.57 19.68 10.33
N ARG A 163 2.63 19.76 11.14
CA ARG A 163 2.53 19.93 12.60
C ARG A 163 1.82 21.21 13.02
N ALA A 164 2.01 22.30 12.30
CA ALA A 164 1.33 23.57 12.57
C ALA A 164 -0.19 23.48 12.37
N HIS A 165 -0.67 22.46 11.65
CA HIS A 165 -2.08 22.16 11.43
C HIS A 165 -2.57 20.92 12.20
N ASP A 166 -1.83 20.45 13.22
CA ASP A 166 -2.13 19.22 13.99
C ASP A 166 -2.23 17.95 13.14
N ILE A 167 -1.55 17.91 11.99
CA ILE A 167 -1.47 16.75 11.10
C ILE A 167 -0.17 15.98 11.42
N GLU A 168 -0.29 14.70 11.76
CA GLU A 168 0.84 13.78 11.95
C GLU A 168 1.44 13.39 10.60
N PRO A 169 2.73 13.66 10.32
CA PRO A 169 3.40 13.10 9.16
C PRO A 169 3.64 11.59 9.34
N LEU A 170 3.20 10.78 8.38
CA LEU A 170 3.60 9.39 8.20
C LEU A 170 4.53 9.32 6.99
N VAL A 171 5.81 9.05 7.21
CA VAL A 171 6.83 9.23 6.18
C VAL A 171 7.35 7.89 5.63
N THR A 172 7.24 7.72 4.32
CA THR A 172 7.82 6.59 3.59
C THR A 172 9.24 6.95 3.13
N LEU A 173 10.24 6.18 3.56
CA LEU A 173 11.64 6.41 3.21
C LEU A 173 11.90 6.21 1.71
N ASN A 174 11.33 5.17 1.11
CA ASN A 174 11.44 4.92 -0.33
C ASN A 174 10.10 4.58 -0.96
N HIS A 175 9.64 5.43 -1.86
CA HIS A 175 8.43 5.22 -2.65
C HIS A 175 8.78 5.22 -4.13
N TYR A 176 9.51 4.18 -4.58
CA TYR A 176 9.96 4.00 -5.97
C TYR A 176 10.93 5.07 -6.47
N ASP A 177 11.67 5.70 -5.57
CA ASP A 177 12.64 6.74 -5.86
C ASP A 177 14.06 6.22 -5.60
N VAL A 178 14.73 5.74 -6.64
CA VAL A 178 16.15 5.36 -6.60
C VAL A 178 16.94 6.41 -7.38
N PRO A 179 17.96 7.07 -6.80
CA PRO A 179 18.82 7.98 -7.55
C PRO A 179 19.36 7.33 -8.82
N MET A 180 19.17 7.99 -9.97
CA MET A 180 19.51 7.39 -11.27
C MET A 180 21.01 7.08 -11.40
N HIS A 181 21.86 7.84 -10.72
CA HIS A 181 23.29 7.52 -10.62
C HIS A 181 23.55 6.14 -10.01
N LEU A 182 22.77 5.71 -9.00
CA LEU A 182 22.91 4.37 -8.43
C LEU A 182 22.47 3.27 -9.39
N VAL A 183 21.55 3.59 -10.30
CA VAL A 183 21.17 2.70 -11.41
C VAL A 183 22.30 2.59 -12.42
N ASP A 184 22.89 3.73 -12.81
CA ASP A 184 23.94 3.81 -13.82
C ASP A 184 25.26 3.20 -13.35
N ALA A 185 25.66 3.48 -12.11
CA ALA A 185 26.94 3.07 -11.56
C ALA A 185 26.92 1.65 -10.97
N TYR A 186 25.78 1.20 -10.45
CA TYR A 186 25.69 -0.04 -9.65
C TYR A 186 24.58 -0.99 -10.11
N GLY A 187 23.74 -0.60 -11.07
CA GLY A 187 22.63 -1.39 -11.55
C GLY A 187 21.45 -1.48 -10.56
N GLY A 188 21.29 -0.46 -9.71
CA GLY A 188 20.21 -0.40 -8.72
C GLY A 188 20.40 -1.41 -7.59
N TRP A 189 19.29 -1.90 -7.03
CA TRP A 189 19.28 -2.79 -5.86
C TRP A 189 19.90 -4.18 -6.09
N ARG A 190 20.36 -4.50 -7.32
CA ARG A 190 21.16 -5.71 -7.53
C ARG A 190 22.51 -5.64 -6.81
N ASP A 191 23.02 -4.44 -6.56
CA ASP A 191 24.30 -4.24 -5.88
C ASP A 191 24.11 -4.03 -4.38
N ARG A 192 24.88 -4.78 -3.60
CA ARG A 192 24.84 -4.76 -2.13
C ARG A 192 25.17 -3.40 -1.54
N ARG A 193 25.95 -2.56 -2.22
CA ARG A 193 26.32 -1.22 -1.75
C ARG A 193 25.11 -0.36 -1.42
N LEU A 194 23.97 -0.57 -2.11
CA LEU A 194 22.76 0.20 -1.85
C LEU A 194 22.22 -0.02 -0.43
N VAL A 195 22.55 -1.13 0.23
CA VAL A 195 22.15 -1.36 1.62
C VAL A 195 22.81 -0.34 2.55
N ASP A 196 24.12 -0.14 2.41
CA ASP A 196 24.88 0.80 3.25
C ASP A 196 24.52 2.26 2.91
N LEU A 197 24.28 2.54 1.62
CA LEU A 197 23.86 3.87 1.14
C LEU A 197 22.47 4.22 1.64
N PHE A 198 21.53 3.26 1.66
CA PHE A 198 20.19 3.46 2.16
C PHE A 198 20.15 3.62 3.69
N GLU A 199 20.98 2.87 4.41
CA GLU A 199 21.12 3.05 5.86
C GLU A 199 21.61 4.47 6.17
N ARG A 200 22.66 4.96 5.48
CA ARG A 200 23.14 6.34 5.62
C ARG A 200 22.06 7.37 5.36
N TYR A 201 21.33 7.23 4.24
CA TYR A 201 20.19 8.08 3.93
C TYR A 201 19.13 8.05 5.04
N SER A 202 18.75 6.86 5.50
CA SER A 202 17.75 6.68 6.55
C SER A 202 18.19 7.34 7.86
N ARG A 203 19.43 7.14 8.28
CA ARG A 203 19.98 7.78 9.49
C ARG A 203 19.97 9.30 9.38
N THR A 204 20.36 9.86 8.24
CA THR A 204 20.35 11.30 7.98
C THR A 204 18.95 11.90 8.15
N VAL A 205 17.91 11.28 7.58
CA VAL A 205 16.54 11.79 7.69
C VAL A 205 15.94 11.57 9.08
N PHE A 206 16.28 10.48 9.76
CA PHE A 206 15.86 10.24 11.14
C PHE A 206 16.44 11.30 12.11
N GLU A 207 17.73 11.58 12.00
CA GLU A 207 18.39 12.61 12.81
C GLU A 207 17.80 13.99 12.56
N ARG A 208 17.60 14.37 11.28
CA ARG A 208 17.08 15.67 10.89
C ARG A 208 15.63 15.90 11.36
N TYR A 209 14.78 14.86 11.22
CA TYR A 209 13.34 15.03 11.44
C TYR A 209 12.86 14.44 12.79
N ARG A 210 13.80 14.10 13.68
CA ARG A 210 13.49 13.63 15.02
C ARG A 210 12.58 14.61 15.75
N GLY A 211 11.46 14.09 16.31
CA GLY A 211 10.45 14.90 16.98
C GLY A 211 9.47 15.63 16.04
N LEU A 212 9.72 15.63 14.73
CA LEU A 212 8.74 16.09 13.73
C LEU A 212 7.93 14.94 13.15
N VAL A 213 8.54 13.76 13.00
CA VAL A 213 7.93 12.57 12.41
C VAL A 213 7.96 11.44 13.43
N ASN A 214 6.79 10.90 13.79
CA ASN A 214 6.66 9.79 14.74
C ASN A 214 6.31 8.46 14.07
N TYR A 215 5.89 8.48 12.79
CA TYR A 215 5.53 7.28 12.06
C TYR A 215 6.30 7.19 10.74
N TRP A 216 6.95 6.06 10.54
CA TRP A 216 7.80 5.80 9.38
C TRP A 216 7.40 4.52 8.66
N LEU A 217 7.65 4.46 7.36
CA LEU A 217 7.56 3.26 6.53
C LEU A 217 8.88 3.09 5.78
N THR A 218 9.37 1.86 5.67
CA THR A 218 10.65 1.61 5.00
C THR A 218 10.53 1.73 3.49
N PHE A 219 9.79 0.83 2.85
CA PHE A 219 9.58 0.79 1.40
C PHE A 219 8.11 0.71 1.08
N ASN A 220 7.69 1.47 0.07
CA ASN A 220 6.32 1.38 -0.46
C ASN A 220 6.14 0.08 -1.24
N GLU A 221 5.01 -0.62 -0.98
CA GLU A 221 4.59 -1.82 -1.71
C GLU A 221 5.78 -2.70 -2.11
N ILE A 222 6.57 -3.10 -1.12
CA ILE A 222 7.86 -3.79 -1.31
C ILE A 222 7.76 -5.01 -2.26
N ASN A 223 6.60 -5.66 -2.32
CA ASN A 223 6.35 -6.82 -3.17
C ASN A 223 6.21 -6.48 -4.67
N ILE A 224 5.98 -5.21 -5.04
CA ILE A 224 5.90 -4.79 -6.45
C ILE A 224 7.25 -4.89 -7.16
N MET A 225 8.36 -4.93 -6.41
CA MET A 225 9.69 -5.04 -7.02
C MET A 225 9.91 -6.33 -7.84
N THR A 226 9.12 -7.38 -7.62
CA THR A 226 9.18 -8.61 -8.42
C THR A 226 8.49 -8.48 -9.78
N GLN A 227 7.77 -7.39 -10.02
CA GLN A 227 6.95 -7.19 -11.21
C GLN A 227 7.33 -5.93 -11.98
N ALA A 228 7.71 -4.87 -11.27
CA ALA A 228 8.11 -3.59 -11.83
C ALA A 228 9.56 -3.25 -11.39
N CYS A 229 10.50 -4.07 -11.88
CA CYS A 229 11.87 -4.13 -11.36
C CYS A 229 12.65 -2.82 -11.54
N PHE A 230 12.46 -2.10 -12.66
CA PHE A 230 13.09 -0.78 -12.82
C PHE A 230 12.42 0.25 -11.92
N MET A 231 11.09 0.29 -11.90
CA MET A 231 10.37 1.27 -11.08
C MET A 231 10.70 1.12 -9.60
N ALA A 232 10.64 -0.10 -9.05
CA ALA A 232 10.79 -0.33 -7.62
C ALA A 232 12.24 -0.54 -7.16
N ALA A 233 13.12 -1.01 -8.06
CA ALA A 233 14.47 -1.41 -7.70
C ALA A 233 15.58 -0.82 -8.59
N GLY A 234 15.27 -0.02 -9.60
CA GLY A 234 16.23 0.53 -10.53
C GLY A 234 16.94 -0.52 -11.40
N ILE A 235 16.29 -1.68 -11.66
CA ILE A 235 16.89 -2.78 -12.39
C ILE A 235 16.46 -2.73 -13.86
N ILE A 236 17.46 -2.64 -14.77
CA ILE A 236 17.30 -2.81 -16.22
C ILE A 236 17.94 -4.15 -16.55
N PHE A 237 17.18 -5.07 -17.15
CA PHE A 237 17.69 -6.41 -17.46
C PHE A 237 18.58 -6.45 -18.69
N GLU A 238 19.66 -7.22 -18.58
CA GLU A 238 20.54 -7.53 -19.71
C GLU A 238 20.04 -8.76 -20.48
N GLN A 239 20.44 -8.87 -21.74
CA GLN A 239 20.07 -10.02 -22.55
C GLN A 239 20.70 -11.30 -22.00
N GLY A 240 19.87 -12.33 -21.76
CA GLY A 240 20.31 -13.63 -21.24
C GLY A 240 20.55 -13.66 -19.73
N GLU A 241 20.26 -12.58 -19.01
CA GLU A 241 20.35 -12.52 -17.53
C GLU A 241 19.36 -13.47 -16.85
N ASN A 242 19.78 -14.13 -15.78
CA ASN A 242 18.88 -14.89 -14.91
C ASN A 242 18.04 -13.94 -14.08
N ARG A 243 16.92 -13.47 -14.63
CA ARG A 243 16.02 -12.49 -14.00
C ARG A 243 15.56 -12.91 -12.60
N TYR A 244 15.26 -14.20 -12.40
CA TYR A 244 14.83 -14.69 -11.11
C TYR A 244 15.90 -14.46 -10.04
N ALA A 245 17.15 -14.85 -10.33
CA ALA A 245 18.25 -14.65 -9.40
C ALA A 245 18.54 -13.17 -9.13
N THR A 246 18.53 -12.34 -10.17
CA THR A 246 18.75 -10.89 -10.04
C THR A 246 17.70 -10.24 -9.16
N VAL A 247 16.42 -10.53 -9.41
CA VAL A 247 15.30 -9.94 -8.65
C VAL A 247 15.35 -10.38 -7.19
N HIS A 248 15.54 -11.68 -6.92
CA HIS A 248 15.55 -12.17 -5.54
C HIS A 248 16.82 -11.82 -4.76
N THR A 249 17.93 -11.54 -5.46
CA THR A 249 19.10 -10.88 -4.85
C THR A 249 18.77 -9.46 -4.42
N ALA A 250 18.13 -8.68 -5.28
CA ALA A 250 17.68 -7.33 -4.95
C ALA A 250 16.64 -7.33 -3.81
N VAL A 251 15.70 -8.28 -3.82
CA VAL A 251 14.74 -8.48 -2.71
C VAL A 251 15.48 -8.67 -1.39
N HIS A 252 16.51 -9.53 -1.36
CA HIS A 252 17.31 -9.74 -0.15
C HIS A 252 17.99 -8.45 0.32
N HIS A 253 18.61 -7.70 -0.60
CA HIS A 253 19.25 -6.42 -0.27
C HIS A 253 18.26 -5.40 0.30
N VAL A 254 17.07 -5.27 -0.29
CA VAL A 254 16.01 -4.36 0.18
C VAL A 254 15.48 -4.78 1.56
N LEU A 255 15.32 -6.09 1.81
CA LEU A 255 14.89 -6.58 3.12
C LEU A 255 15.93 -6.30 4.22
N VAL A 256 17.22 -6.48 3.93
CA VAL A 256 18.30 -6.13 4.87
C VAL A 256 18.38 -4.61 5.08
N ALA A 257 18.25 -3.81 4.02
CA ALA A 257 18.21 -2.35 4.11
C ALA A 257 17.00 -1.87 4.95
N SER A 258 15.83 -2.50 4.77
CA SER A 258 14.65 -2.26 5.59
C SER A 258 14.92 -2.54 7.08
N ALA A 259 15.52 -3.69 7.40
CA ALA A 259 15.84 -4.05 8.78
C ALA A 259 16.86 -3.08 9.40
N ARG A 260 17.91 -2.67 8.66
CA ARG A 260 18.87 -1.65 9.13
C ARG A 260 18.21 -0.30 9.37
N ALA A 261 17.30 0.12 8.51
CA ALA A 261 16.52 1.34 8.72
C ALA A 261 15.62 1.25 9.96
N VAL A 262 15.01 0.08 10.24
CA VAL A 262 14.24 -0.16 11.48
C VAL A 262 15.13 0.01 12.70
N GLY A 263 16.30 -0.63 12.73
CA GLY A 263 17.25 -0.49 13.83
C GLY A 263 17.71 0.95 14.03
N ALA A 264 18.03 1.65 12.95
CA ALA A 264 18.41 3.08 12.99
C ALA A 264 17.26 3.98 13.50
N CYS A 265 16.00 3.70 13.13
CA CYS A 265 14.85 4.44 13.65
C CYS A 265 14.70 4.27 15.15
N HIS A 266 14.76 3.03 15.65
CA HIS A 266 14.66 2.74 17.09
C HIS A 266 15.80 3.36 17.91
N GLU A 267 17.01 3.41 17.34
CA GLU A 267 18.17 4.04 17.95
C GLU A 267 18.05 5.57 18.02
N LEU A 268 17.71 6.20 16.89
CA LEU A 268 17.81 7.65 16.70
C LEU A 268 16.51 8.41 17.07
N CYS A 269 15.37 7.73 16.98
CA CYS A 269 14.04 8.31 17.23
C CYS A 269 13.29 7.51 18.32
N PRO A 270 13.75 7.51 19.59
CA PRO A 270 13.06 6.79 20.67
C PRO A 270 11.58 7.17 20.75
N GLY A 271 10.69 6.19 20.67
CA GLY A 271 9.23 6.36 20.71
C GLY A 271 8.55 6.53 19.35
N ALA A 272 9.29 6.79 18.27
CA ALA A 272 8.74 6.69 16.92
C ALA A 272 8.44 5.21 16.56
N LYS A 273 7.51 5.02 15.62
CA LYS A 273 7.10 3.71 15.10
C LYS A 273 7.49 3.58 13.64
N ILE A 274 8.01 2.43 13.26
CA ILE A 274 8.37 2.14 11.87
C ILE A 274 7.73 0.84 11.39
N GLY A 275 7.00 0.91 10.27
CA GLY A 275 6.26 -0.20 9.68
C GLY A 275 6.83 -0.67 8.35
N CYS A 276 6.38 -1.83 7.92
CA CYS A 276 6.48 -2.29 6.52
C CYS A 276 5.24 -1.86 5.73
N MET A 277 5.32 -1.93 4.40
CA MET A 277 4.18 -1.62 3.54
C MET A 277 4.07 -2.60 2.36
N LEU A 278 2.91 -3.22 2.24
CA LEU A 278 2.59 -4.27 1.29
C LEU A 278 1.50 -3.81 0.33
N ASN A 279 1.63 -4.10 -0.98
CA ASN A 279 0.46 -4.13 -1.87
C ASN A 279 -0.36 -5.37 -1.54
N ALA A 280 -1.49 -5.19 -0.89
CA ALA A 280 -2.33 -6.27 -0.41
C ALA A 280 -3.61 -6.45 -1.25
N GLY A 281 -4.29 -7.52 -0.99
CA GLY A 281 -5.50 -7.97 -1.64
C GLY A 281 -5.41 -9.47 -1.86
N VAL A 282 -6.28 -10.20 -1.17
CA VAL A 282 -6.27 -11.67 -1.19
C VAL A 282 -6.61 -12.22 -2.56
N PHE A 283 -6.08 -13.39 -2.85
CA PHE A 283 -6.46 -14.20 -4.00
C PHE A 283 -7.53 -15.20 -3.58
N TYR A 284 -8.76 -14.99 -4.07
CA TYR A 284 -9.81 -15.98 -3.94
C TYR A 284 -9.53 -17.18 -4.87
N PRO A 285 -9.88 -18.41 -4.47
CA PRO A 285 -9.92 -19.53 -5.40
C PRO A 285 -11.00 -19.29 -6.47
N ALA A 286 -10.72 -19.63 -7.73
CA ALA A 286 -11.70 -19.48 -8.81
C ALA A 286 -12.93 -20.36 -8.61
N THR A 287 -12.75 -21.54 -8.00
CA THR A 287 -13.82 -22.49 -7.64
C THR A 287 -13.48 -23.18 -6.32
N CYS A 288 -14.39 -24.06 -5.86
CA CYS A 288 -14.12 -24.95 -4.74
C CYS A 288 -13.34 -26.23 -5.14
N ASP A 289 -12.82 -26.32 -6.36
CA ASP A 289 -11.87 -27.35 -6.73
C ASP A 289 -10.63 -27.27 -5.82
N PRO A 290 -10.19 -28.40 -5.22
CA PRO A 290 -9.02 -28.39 -4.33
C PRO A 290 -7.76 -27.79 -4.95
N ASP A 291 -7.55 -27.92 -6.26
CA ASP A 291 -6.40 -27.31 -6.94
C ASP A 291 -6.53 -25.77 -7.02
N ASP A 292 -7.70 -25.23 -7.29
CA ASP A 292 -7.97 -23.79 -7.22
C ASP A 292 -7.85 -23.28 -5.77
N VAL A 293 -8.35 -24.04 -4.79
CA VAL A 293 -8.23 -23.73 -3.36
C VAL A 293 -6.76 -23.70 -2.90
N LEU A 294 -5.90 -24.54 -3.46
CA LEU A 294 -4.46 -24.51 -3.19
C LEU A 294 -3.76 -23.34 -3.90
N ALA A 295 -4.24 -22.92 -5.07
CA ALA A 295 -3.66 -21.82 -5.84
C ALA A 295 -3.79 -20.48 -5.12
N GLY A 296 -4.94 -20.17 -4.49
CA GLY A 296 -5.16 -18.92 -3.75
C GLY A 296 -4.10 -18.67 -2.66
N PRO A 297 -3.94 -19.55 -1.67
CA PRO A 297 -2.89 -19.43 -0.65
C PRO A 297 -1.46 -19.41 -1.22
N ALA A 298 -1.20 -20.07 -2.35
CA ALA A 298 0.12 -20.04 -2.98
C ALA A 298 0.44 -18.63 -3.51
N GLU A 299 -0.50 -18.00 -4.19
CA GLU A 299 -0.38 -16.61 -4.65
C GLU A 299 -0.26 -15.64 -3.47
N ASN A 300 -1.09 -15.77 -2.42
CA ASN A 300 -1.00 -14.95 -1.22
C ASN A 300 0.40 -15.06 -0.57
N ARG A 301 0.99 -16.25 -0.51
CA ARG A 301 2.34 -16.45 0.05
C ARG A 301 3.43 -15.73 -0.74
N SER A 302 3.29 -15.62 -2.06
CA SER A 302 4.26 -14.88 -2.88
C SER A 302 4.30 -13.40 -2.52
N HIS A 303 3.17 -12.84 -2.08
CA HIS A 303 3.07 -11.46 -1.59
C HIS A 303 3.53 -11.34 -0.13
N TYR A 304 3.09 -12.24 0.75
CA TYR A 304 3.40 -12.17 2.19
C TYR A 304 4.86 -12.48 2.53
N MET A 305 5.65 -13.08 1.63
CA MET A 305 7.05 -13.41 1.91
C MET A 305 7.86 -12.21 2.40
N PHE A 306 7.60 -11.02 1.89
CA PHE A 306 8.29 -9.79 2.27
C PHE A 306 7.95 -9.40 3.71
N THR A 307 6.67 -9.30 4.01
CA THR A 307 6.17 -8.96 5.33
C THR A 307 6.51 -10.05 6.35
N ASP A 308 6.52 -11.35 5.95
CA ASP A 308 6.99 -12.43 6.81
C ASP A 308 8.42 -12.19 7.30
N VAL A 309 9.32 -11.77 6.40
CA VAL A 309 10.71 -11.48 6.79
C VAL A 309 10.79 -10.24 7.68
N GLN A 310 10.06 -9.16 7.33
CA GLN A 310 10.08 -7.91 8.10
C GLN A 310 9.44 -8.03 9.49
N VAL A 311 8.47 -8.93 9.66
CA VAL A 311 7.76 -9.14 10.95
C VAL A 311 8.41 -10.25 11.78
N ARG A 312 8.98 -11.30 11.15
CA ARG A 312 9.51 -12.49 11.84
C ARG A 312 11.02 -12.57 11.86
N GLY A 313 11.70 -11.73 11.08
CA GLY A 313 13.16 -11.66 11.03
C GLY A 313 13.85 -12.81 10.30
N ALA A 314 13.10 -13.64 9.57
CA ALA A 314 13.67 -14.79 8.86
C ALA A 314 12.82 -15.17 7.65
N TYR A 315 13.46 -15.74 6.63
CA TYR A 315 12.75 -16.31 5.49
C TYR A 315 11.94 -17.54 5.91
N PRO A 316 10.65 -17.58 5.59
CA PRO A 316 9.81 -18.74 5.88
C PRO A 316 10.21 -19.95 5.01
N SER A 317 9.93 -21.15 5.51
CA SER A 317 10.32 -22.41 4.86
C SER A 317 9.76 -22.56 3.44
N TYR A 318 8.57 -22.03 3.18
CA TYR A 318 7.97 -22.10 1.84
C TYR A 318 8.76 -21.29 0.81
N VAL A 319 9.31 -20.12 1.19
CA VAL A 319 10.18 -19.31 0.34
C VAL A 319 11.50 -20.03 0.05
N LEU A 320 12.12 -20.59 1.07
CA LEU A 320 13.38 -21.34 0.88
C LEU A 320 13.19 -22.56 -0.01
N LYS A 321 12.01 -23.22 0.05
CA LYS A 321 11.65 -24.30 -0.86
C LYS A 321 11.41 -23.83 -2.29
N GLU A 322 10.80 -22.66 -2.44
CA GLU A 322 10.61 -22.02 -3.75
C GLU A 322 11.96 -21.67 -4.38
N TYR A 323 12.83 -21.00 -3.63
CA TYR A 323 14.18 -20.64 -4.07
C TYR A 323 14.99 -21.88 -4.50
N ALA A 324 14.93 -22.95 -3.72
CA ALA A 324 15.62 -24.20 -4.06
C ALA A 324 15.11 -24.82 -5.37
N ARG A 325 13.79 -24.74 -5.64
CA ARG A 325 13.21 -25.21 -6.93
C ARG A 325 13.72 -24.42 -8.14
N HIS A 326 14.03 -23.13 -7.93
CA HIS A 326 14.62 -22.25 -8.95
C HIS A 326 16.14 -22.26 -8.99
N GLY A 327 16.79 -23.08 -8.15
CA GLY A 327 18.26 -23.11 -8.06
C GLY A 327 18.86 -21.82 -7.51
N PHE A 328 18.09 -21.08 -6.69
CA PHE A 328 18.52 -19.83 -6.08
C PHE A 328 18.80 -20.05 -4.57
N GLU A 329 19.90 -19.50 -4.11
CA GLU A 329 20.26 -19.41 -2.69
C GLU A 329 20.30 -17.96 -2.26
N VAL A 330 19.76 -17.66 -1.08
CA VAL A 330 19.78 -16.29 -0.54
C VAL A 330 21.23 -15.86 -0.31
N PRO A 331 21.68 -14.73 -0.91
CA PRO A 331 23.07 -14.29 -0.84
C PRO A 331 23.39 -13.62 0.50
N TYR A 332 23.22 -14.33 1.62
CA TYR A 332 23.53 -13.82 2.95
C TYR A 332 24.97 -13.37 3.07
N ARG A 333 25.18 -12.24 3.74
CA ARG A 333 26.46 -11.89 4.37
C ARG A 333 26.46 -12.30 5.85
N ASP A 334 27.60 -12.19 6.51
CA ASP A 334 27.84 -12.77 7.84
C ASP A 334 26.83 -12.30 8.90
N ASP A 335 26.42 -11.03 8.86
CA ASP A 335 25.52 -10.40 9.83
C ASP A 335 24.05 -10.28 9.39
N ASP A 336 23.71 -10.66 8.17
CA ASP A 336 22.36 -10.43 7.63
C ASP A 336 21.26 -11.13 8.44
N ARG A 337 21.53 -12.33 8.93
CA ARG A 337 20.55 -13.10 9.72
C ARG A 337 20.26 -12.44 11.06
N GLU A 338 21.29 -11.95 11.72
CA GLU A 338 21.21 -11.22 12.98
C GLU A 338 20.51 -9.88 12.80
N VAL A 339 20.85 -9.15 11.74
CA VAL A 339 20.21 -7.86 11.37
C VAL A 339 18.73 -8.05 11.13
N LEU A 340 18.33 -9.04 10.34
CA LEU A 340 16.92 -9.33 10.06
C LEU A 340 16.17 -9.72 11.34
N ALA A 341 16.75 -10.57 12.18
CA ALA A 341 16.11 -11.06 13.40
C ALA A 341 15.99 -10.01 14.51
N ALA A 342 16.94 -9.07 14.59
CA ALA A 342 16.98 -8.05 15.63
C ALA A 342 16.09 -6.84 15.34
N ASN A 343 15.77 -6.55 14.07
CA ASN A 343 15.16 -5.31 13.65
C ASN A 343 13.80 -5.54 12.99
N LEU A 344 12.81 -5.86 13.82
CA LEU A 344 11.44 -6.14 13.38
C LEU A 344 10.60 -4.87 13.36
N VAL A 345 9.68 -4.77 12.39
CA VAL A 345 8.76 -3.63 12.27
C VAL A 345 7.76 -3.59 13.42
N ASP A 346 7.30 -2.38 13.79
CA ASP A 346 6.35 -2.15 14.88
C ASP A 346 4.91 -2.48 14.48
N PHE A 347 4.52 -2.19 13.24
CA PHE A 347 3.18 -2.38 12.69
C PHE A 347 3.25 -2.82 11.23
N VAL A 348 2.15 -3.38 10.72
CA VAL A 348 2.02 -3.77 9.33
C VAL A 348 1.11 -2.79 8.62
N SER A 349 1.60 -2.15 7.57
CA SER A 349 0.77 -1.31 6.71
C SER A 349 0.64 -1.89 5.31
N PHE A 350 -0.43 -1.49 4.64
CA PHE A 350 -0.71 -1.98 3.30
C PHE A 350 -1.55 -1.00 2.48
N SER A 351 -1.44 -1.12 1.15
CA SER A 351 -2.41 -0.60 0.19
C SER A 351 -3.46 -1.65 -0.11
N TYR A 352 -4.72 -1.20 -0.26
CA TYR A 352 -5.79 -2.05 -0.71
C TYR A 352 -6.59 -1.37 -1.83
N TYR A 353 -6.66 -2.02 -2.98
CA TYR A 353 -7.43 -1.52 -4.11
C TYR A 353 -8.40 -2.55 -4.69
N SER A 354 -8.08 -3.85 -4.57
CA SER A 354 -8.83 -4.93 -5.19
C SER A 354 -8.39 -6.27 -4.64
N THR A 355 -9.30 -7.23 -4.63
CA THR A 355 -8.97 -8.66 -4.55
C THR A 355 -8.68 -9.23 -5.92
N ARG A 356 -8.18 -10.46 -5.96
CA ARG A 356 -7.83 -11.19 -7.18
C ARG A 356 -8.40 -12.60 -7.13
N VAL A 357 -8.36 -13.29 -8.27
CA VAL A 357 -8.82 -14.68 -8.36
C VAL A 357 -7.69 -15.54 -8.91
N ALA A 358 -7.30 -16.55 -8.15
CA ALA A 358 -6.35 -17.58 -8.55
C ALA A 358 -7.08 -18.79 -9.16
N LYS A 359 -6.56 -19.31 -10.26
CA LYS A 359 -7.03 -20.50 -10.94
C LYS A 359 -5.85 -21.42 -11.27
N ALA A 360 -5.91 -22.67 -10.84
CA ALA A 360 -4.79 -23.62 -10.92
C ALA A 360 -4.29 -23.90 -12.33
N HIS A 361 -5.19 -24.01 -13.30
CA HIS A 361 -4.88 -24.41 -14.69
C HIS A 361 -5.37 -23.37 -15.70
N ALA A 362 -5.13 -22.07 -15.43
CA ALA A 362 -5.61 -21.01 -16.30
C ALA A 362 -4.71 -20.84 -17.53
N GLU A 363 -5.25 -21.10 -18.73
CA GLU A 363 -4.80 -20.48 -19.95
C GLU A 363 -5.38 -19.06 -20.03
N GLY A 364 -4.53 -18.04 -20.14
CA GLY A 364 -4.95 -16.65 -20.30
C GLY A 364 -5.45 -15.97 -19.01
N GLN A 365 -4.57 -15.76 -18.05
CA GLN A 365 -4.83 -14.86 -16.94
C GLN A 365 -4.78 -13.40 -17.43
N PHE A 366 -5.78 -12.61 -17.05
CA PHE A 366 -5.85 -11.20 -17.42
C PHE A 366 -5.04 -10.35 -16.44
N ASP A 367 -4.22 -9.44 -16.97
CA ASP A 367 -3.52 -8.44 -16.15
C ASP A 367 -4.48 -7.29 -15.81
N SER A 368 -4.74 -7.09 -14.52
CA SER A 368 -5.31 -5.85 -14.05
C SER A 368 -4.20 -4.99 -13.43
N ASN A 369 -3.82 -3.93 -14.10
CA ASN A 369 -2.66 -3.10 -13.82
C ASN A 369 -1.32 -3.87 -13.85
N LEU A 370 -0.73 -4.27 -12.74
CA LEU A 370 0.57 -4.96 -12.67
C LEU A 370 0.45 -6.43 -12.25
N LEU A 371 -0.77 -6.91 -11.92
CA LEU A 371 -0.96 -8.19 -11.26
C LEU A 371 -1.96 -9.07 -12.01
N ARG A 372 -1.62 -10.36 -12.19
CA ARG A 372 -2.47 -11.33 -12.87
C ARG A 372 -3.68 -11.72 -12.01
N SER A 373 -4.85 -11.84 -12.61
CA SER A 373 -6.08 -12.29 -11.97
C SER A 373 -7.03 -12.90 -12.98
N ALA A 374 -7.72 -13.97 -12.60
CA ALA A 374 -8.91 -14.38 -13.33
C ALA A 374 -10.08 -13.43 -13.04
N PRO A 375 -11.11 -13.32 -13.93
CA PRO A 375 -12.28 -12.50 -13.68
C PRO A 375 -13.06 -12.97 -12.43
N ASN A 376 -13.54 -12.03 -11.63
CA ASN A 376 -14.51 -12.32 -10.55
C ASN A 376 -15.92 -11.97 -11.05
N PRO A 377 -16.82 -12.95 -11.26
CA PRO A 377 -18.15 -12.70 -11.82
C PRO A 377 -19.11 -12.00 -10.85
N TYR A 378 -18.73 -11.86 -9.57
CA TYR A 378 -19.58 -11.28 -8.52
C TYR A 378 -19.25 -9.81 -8.24
N LEU A 379 -18.17 -9.28 -8.82
CA LEU A 379 -17.68 -7.94 -8.54
C LEU A 379 -17.76 -7.02 -9.77
N LYS A 380 -18.01 -5.75 -9.51
CA LYS A 380 -17.94 -4.71 -10.54
C LYS A 380 -16.48 -4.30 -10.77
N GLN A 381 -16.15 -3.96 -12.01
CA GLN A 381 -14.85 -3.39 -12.37
C GLN A 381 -14.93 -1.86 -12.51
N GLU A 382 -13.87 -1.19 -12.08
CA GLU A 382 -13.62 0.22 -12.39
C GLU A 382 -13.01 0.37 -13.80
N PRO A 383 -12.96 1.59 -14.38
CA PRO A 383 -12.53 1.79 -15.77
C PRO A 383 -11.12 1.30 -16.14
N TRP A 384 -10.23 1.12 -15.15
CA TRP A 384 -8.88 0.59 -15.33
C TRP A 384 -8.74 -0.89 -14.96
N GLY A 385 -9.86 -1.62 -14.80
CA GLY A 385 -9.90 -3.07 -14.69
C GLY A 385 -9.79 -3.65 -13.28
N ARG A 386 -9.68 -2.83 -12.22
CA ARG A 386 -9.70 -3.32 -10.83
C ARG A 386 -11.13 -3.67 -10.41
N PHE A 387 -11.28 -4.71 -9.61
CA PHE A 387 -12.57 -5.07 -9.01
C PHE A 387 -12.82 -4.25 -7.75
N ILE A 388 -14.04 -3.78 -7.57
CA ILE A 388 -14.49 -3.07 -6.36
C ILE A 388 -14.98 -4.11 -5.37
N ASP A 389 -14.23 -4.31 -4.28
CA ASP A 389 -14.52 -5.35 -3.30
C ASP A 389 -14.31 -4.87 -1.85
N PRO A 390 -15.29 -4.21 -1.25
CA PRO A 390 -15.20 -3.79 0.15
C PRO A 390 -15.07 -4.96 1.13
N LYS A 391 -15.76 -6.09 0.88
CA LYS A 391 -15.64 -7.29 1.71
C LYS A 391 -14.26 -7.93 1.61
N GLY A 392 -13.63 -7.82 0.46
CA GLY A 392 -12.25 -8.27 0.26
C GLY A 392 -11.25 -7.50 1.12
N LEU A 393 -11.53 -6.23 1.43
CA LEU A 393 -10.74 -5.47 2.40
C LEU A 393 -10.82 -6.14 3.79
N ARG A 394 -12.03 -6.47 4.27
CA ARG A 394 -12.22 -7.18 5.54
C ARG A 394 -11.49 -8.53 5.56
N VAL A 395 -11.61 -9.32 4.49
CA VAL A 395 -10.89 -10.61 4.37
C VAL A 395 -9.38 -10.40 4.42
N THR A 396 -8.87 -9.40 3.70
CA THR A 396 -7.44 -9.07 3.68
C THR A 396 -6.93 -8.64 5.06
N MET A 397 -7.67 -7.81 5.77
CA MET A 397 -7.32 -7.37 7.13
C MET A 397 -7.27 -8.56 8.09
N ASN A 398 -8.26 -9.46 8.05
CA ASN A 398 -8.29 -10.65 8.87
C ASN A 398 -7.11 -11.58 8.57
N GLU A 399 -6.79 -11.85 7.29
CA GLU A 399 -5.62 -12.68 6.95
C GLU A 399 -4.29 -12.09 7.46
N ILE A 400 -4.11 -10.77 7.35
CA ILE A 400 -2.89 -10.09 7.82
C ILE A 400 -2.85 -10.11 9.35
N TRP A 401 -3.97 -9.84 10.02
CA TRP A 401 -4.07 -9.87 11.46
C TRP A 401 -3.82 -11.25 12.04
N ASP A 402 -4.49 -12.28 11.54
CA ASP A 402 -4.30 -13.67 11.97
C ASP A 402 -2.86 -14.14 11.77
N ARG A 403 -2.21 -13.65 10.70
CA ARG A 403 -0.84 -14.03 10.37
C ARG A 403 0.20 -13.39 11.30
N TYR A 404 0.01 -12.13 11.71
CA TYR A 404 1.08 -11.33 12.34
C TYR A 404 0.74 -10.85 13.75
N GLN A 405 -0.52 -10.68 14.11
CA GLN A 405 -0.96 -10.14 15.41
C GLN A 405 -0.20 -8.84 15.77
N LYS A 406 -0.03 -7.97 14.78
CA LYS A 406 0.55 -6.63 14.92
C LYS A 406 -0.47 -5.59 14.48
N PRO A 407 -0.47 -4.38 15.08
CA PRO A 407 -1.35 -3.30 14.64
C PRO A 407 -1.29 -3.08 13.14
N LEU A 408 -2.45 -2.88 12.51
CA LEU A 408 -2.58 -2.64 11.08
C LEU A 408 -2.77 -1.16 10.76
N PHE A 409 -2.30 -0.73 9.59
CA PHE A 409 -2.55 0.60 9.05
C PHE A 409 -2.87 0.49 7.55
N ILE A 410 -4.06 0.92 7.14
CA ILE A 410 -4.39 1.04 5.72
C ILE A 410 -3.84 2.37 5.24
N VAL A 411 -2.70 2.33 4.56
CA VAL A 411 -1.98 3.56 4.15
C VAL A 411 -2.26 3.99 2.71
N GLU A 412 -3.01 3.18 1.95
CA GLU A 412 -3.56 3.55 0.65
C GLU A 412 -4.85 2.78 0.38
N ASN A 413 -5.89 3.50 -0.02
CA ASN A 413 -7.11 2.96 -0.61
C ASN A 413 -7.80 4.07 -1.41
N GLY A 414 -8.44 3.75 -2.52
CA GLY A 414 -9.13 4.74 -3.33
C GLY A 414 -9.56 4.23 -4.69
N LEU A 415 -10.41 4.99 -5.34
CA LEU A 415 -10.96 4.72 -6.66
C LEU A 415 -10.45 5.75 -7.67
N GLY A 416 -9.74 5.28 -8.70
CA GLY A 416 -9.37 6.11 -9.84
C GLY A 416 -10.53 6.24 -10.82
N ALA A 417 -10.92 7.47 -11.15
CA ALA A 417 -11.97 7.72 -12.13
C ALA A 417 -11.75 9.03 -12.91
N PRO A 418 -12.31 9.19 -14.10
CA PRO A 418 -12.27 10.46 -14.81
C PRO A 418 -13.28 11.43 -14.20
N ASP A 419 -12.77 12.52 -13.59
CA ASP A 419 -13.62 13.62 -13.10
C ASP A 419 -13.61 14.74 -14.14
N VAL A 420 -14.79 15.21 -14.51
CA VAL A 420 -14.97 16.31 -15.46
C VAL A 420 -15.73 17.42 -14.75
N PRO A 421 -15.15 18.62 -14.62
CA PRO A 421 -15.87 19.76 -14.08
C PRO A 421 -17.11 20.09 -14.93
N GLU A 422 -18.24 20.38 -14.28
CA GLU A 422 -19.43 20.91 -14.93
C GLU A 422 -19.21 22.37 -15.38
N ASP A 423 -20.15 22.91 -16.16
CA ASP A 423 -20.10 24.32 -16.60
C ASP A 423 -20.10 25.30 -15.40
N SER A 424 -20.69 24.91 -14.27
CA SER A 424 -20.64 25.63 -13.00
C SER A 424 -19.25 25.64 -12.35
N GLY A 425 -18.37 24.73 -12.76
CA GLY A 425 -17.09 24.44 -12.13
C GLY A 425 -17.17 23.43 -10.97
N GLU A 426 -18.36 22.95 -10.64
CA GLU A 426 -18.59 21.90 -9.66
C GLU A 426 -18.13 20.54 -10.20
N ILE A 427 -17.76 19.64 -9.30
CA ILE A 427 -17.30 18.28 -9.64
C ILE A 427 -18.06 17.29 -8.79
N GLU A 428 -19.03 16.64 -9.41
CA GLU A 428 -19.85 15.61 -8.81
C GLU A 428 -19.11 14.27 -8.86
N ASP A 429 -18.76 13.72 -7.69
CA ASP A 429 -18.03 12.46 -7.55
C ASP A 429 -18.67 11.51 -6.53
N ASP A 430 -20.00 11.38 -6.56
CA ASP A 430 -20.80 10.50 -5.70
C ASP A 430 -20.32 9.05 -5.72
N TYR A 431 -19.88 8.56 -6.88
CA TYR A 431 -19.28 7.23 -7.02
C TYR A 431 -18.05 7.02 -6.11
N ARG A 432 -17.30 8.10 -5.81
CA ARG A 432 -16.16 8.07 -4.87
C ARG A 432 -16.65 7.96 -3.44
N VAL A 433 -17.70 8.72 -3.11
CA VAL A 433 -18.38 8.64 -1.81
C VAL A 433 -18.92 7.23 -1.56
N GLU A 434 -19.62 6.64 -2.54
CA GLU A 434 -20.15 5.27 -2.45
C GLU A 434 -19.03 4.24 -2.23
N TYR A 435 -17.93 4.36 -2.99
CA TYR A 435 -16.77 3.47 -2.84
C TYR A 435 -16.16 3.56 -1.46
N LEU A 436 -15.86 4.77 -0.99
CA LEU A 436 -15.21 4.98 0.30
C LEU A 436 -16.11 4.59 1.47
N ARG A 437 -17.42 4.92 1.40
CA ARG A 437 -18.42 4.51 2.38
C ARG A 437 -18.39 3.01 2.60
N ALA A 438 -18.50 2.23 1.52
CA ALA A 438 -18.53 0.77 1.60
C ALA A 438 -17.23 0.19 2.17
N HIS A 439 -16.06 0.79 1.87
CA HIS A 439 -14.79 0.34 2.43
C HIS A 439 -14.63 0.73 3.91
N ILE A 440 -15.10 1.91 4.32
CA ILE A 440 -15.07 2.32 5.73
C ILE A 440 -16.03 1.47 6.56
N GLU A 441 -17.20 1.11 6.02
CA GLU A 441 -18.11 0.15 6.66
C GLU A 441 -17.43 -1.21 6.87
N ALA A 442 -16.73 -1.74 5.86
CA ALA A 442 -15.96 -2.99 5.97
C ALA A 442 -14.82 -2.90 7.01
N MET A 443 -14.13 -1.76 7.08
CA MET A 443 -13.13 -1.51 8.13
C MET A 443 -13.76 -1.53 9.52
N ARG A 444 -14.90 -0.86 9.71
CA ARG A 444 -15.62 -0.83 10.97
C ARG A 444 -16.04 -2.24 11.40
N GLU A 445 -16.65 -3.02 10.48
CA GLU A 445 -16.98 -4.41 10.76
C GLU A 445 -15.75 -5.25 11.15
N THR A 446 -14.61 -5.01 10.56
CA THR A 446 -13.36 -5.74 10.88
C THR A 446 -12.88 -5.43 12.29
N VAL A 447 -12.97 -4.17 12.72
CA VAL A 447 -12.61 -3.78 14.09
C VAL A 447 -13.63 -4.30 15.11
N GLU A 448 -14.92 -4.12 14.82
CA GLU A 448 -16.01 -4.44 15.75
C GLU A 448 -16.27 -5.95 15.92
N LEU A 449 -16.28 -6.68 14.79
CA LEU A 449 -16.71 -8.07 14.78
C LEU A 449 -15.54 -9.04 14.80
N ASP A 450 -14.41 -8.66 14.19
CA ASP A 450 -13.27 -9.56 14.03
C ASP A 450 -12.12 -9.23 15.01
N GLY A 451 -12.19 -8.09 15.73
CA GLY A 451 -11.23 -7.70 16.76
C GLY A 451 -9.85 -7.28 16.24
N VAL A 452 -9.78 -6.82 15.00
CA VAL A 452 -8.54 -6.36 14.38
C VAL A 452 -8.14 -4.99 14.95
N GLU A 453 -6.90 -4.85 15.39
CA GLU A 453 -6.35 -3.57 15.81
C GLU A 453 -5.94 -2.73 14.59
N LEU A 454 -6.74 -1.73 14.26
CA LEU A 454 -6.50 -0.79 13.17
C LEU A 454 -6.11 0.59 13.71
N MET A 455 -4.93 1.08 13.33
CA MET A 455 -4.37 2.36 13.81
C MET A 455 -4.88 3.56 13.03
N GLY A 456 -5.19 3.39 11.74
CA GLY A 456 -5.54 4.50 10.88
C GLY A 456 -5.86 4.09 9.45
N TYR A 457 -6.32 5.09 8.70
CA TYR A 457 -6.70 4.97 7.30
C TYR A 457 -6.32 6.24 6.53
N THR A 458 -5.53 6.10 5.48
CA THR A 458 -5.20 7.19 4.57
C THR A 458 -5.67 6.88 3.15
N CYS A 459 -6.56 7.72 2.60
CA CYS A 459 -6.99 7.63 1.21
C CYS A 459 -5.81 7.92 0.28
N TRP A 460 -5.69 7.13 -0.80
CA TRP A 460 -4.70 7.40 -1.84
C TRP A 460 -5.06 8.64 -2.65
N GLY A 461 -4.08 9.55 -2.78
CA GLY A 461 -4.20 10.75 -3.59
C GLY A 461 -5.35 11.66 -3.14
N PRO A 462 -5.34 12.23 -1.91
CA PRO A 462 -6.41 13.12 -1.44
C PRO A 462 -6.58 14.37 -2.31
N ILE A 463 -5.55 14.69 -3.07
CA ILE A 463 -5.52 15.63 -4.19
C ILE A 463 -5.15 14.86 -5.45
N ASP A 464 -5.74 15.19 -6.60
CA ASP A 464 -5.43 14.53 -7.86
C ASP A 464 -3.94 14.61 -8.17
N LEU A 465 -3.36 13.48 -8.53
CA LEU A 465 -1.93 13.34 -8.82
C LEU A 465 -1.69 12.43 -10.03
N VAL A 466 -0.46 12.44 -10.53
CA VAL A 466 -0.06 11.59 -11.66
C VAL A 466 -0.16 10.12 -11.29
N SER A 467 -0.89 9.32 -12.06
CA SER A 467 -0.96 7.88 -11.84
C SER A 467 0.40 7.21 -12.11
N VAL A 468 0.94 6.47 -11.13
CA VAL A 468 2.23 5.78 -11.31
C VAL A 468 2.15 4.71 -12.40
N ALA A 469 1.06 3.94 -12.47
CA ALA A 469 0.94 2.85 -13.44
C ALA A 469 0.77 3.35 -14.88
N THR A 470 0.01 4.43 -15.10
CA THR A 470 -0.37 4.88 -16.46
C THR A 470 0.29 6.21 -16.88
N GLY A 471 0.84 6.97 -15.94
CA GLY A 471 1.33 8.34 -16.21
C GLY A 471 0.22 9.38 -16.41
N GLN A 472 -1.05 8.99 -16.29
CA GLN A 472 -2.22 9.82 -16.59
C GLN A 472 -2.63 10.69 -15.40
N MET A 473 -3.07 11.91 -15.68
CA MET A 473 -3.79 12.77 -14.73
C MET A 473 -5.29 12.49 -14.69
N ARG A 474 -5.88 12.06 -15.81
CA ARG A 474 -7.33 11.76 -15.87
C ARG A 474 -7.76 10.60 -14.98
N LYS A 475 -6.83 9.75 -14.52
CA LYS A 475 -7.08 8.72 -13.50
C LYS A 475 -7.03 9.36 -12.12
N ARG A 476 -8.10 10.06 -11.76
CA ARG A 476 -8.20 10.91 -10.58
C ARG A 476 -8.68 10.16 -9.35
N TYR A 477 -8.02 10.39 -8.23
CA TYR A 477 -8.35 9.78 -6.95
C TYR A 477 -8.85 10.77 -5.90
N GLY A 478 -8.54 12.06 -6.10
CA GLY A 478 -8.59 13.07 -5.05
C GLY A 478 -9.99 13.57 -4.69
N PHE A 479 -10.10 14.10 -3.49
CA PHE A 479 -11.17 15.00 -3.03
C PHE A 479 -10.95 16.42 -3.55
N ILE A 480 -9.74 16.70 -4.01
CA ILE A 480 -9.33 17.98 -4.56
C ILE A 480 -8.89 17.76 -5.99
N TYR A 481 -9.58 18.41 -6.90
CA TYR A 481 -9.26 18.44 -8.32
C TYR A 481 -8.04 19.34 -8.57
N VAL A 482 -7.15 18.88 -9.44
CA VAL A 482 -6.04 19.68 -9.97
C VAL A 482 -6.27 19.92 -11.45
N ASP A 483 -6.30 21.16 -11.87
CA ASP A 483 -6.43 21.55 -13.27
C ASP A 483 -5.14 21.26 -14.04
N ARG A 484 -4.96 19.99 -14.39
CA ARG A 484 -3.89 19.44 -15.21
C ARG A 484 -4.42 18.28 -16.03
N ASP A 485 -4.06 18.20 -17.30
CA ASP A 485 -4.40 17.09 -18.19
C ASP A 485 -3.24 16.09 -18.37
N ASP A 486 -3.47 15.06 -19.18
CA ASP A 486 -2.50 14.00 -19.49
C ASP A 486 -1.30 14.50 -20.29
N SER A 487 -1.41 15.65 -20.99
CA SER A 487 -0.30 16.30 -21.70
C SER A 487 0.59 17.15 -20.78
N GLY A 488 0.16 17.36 -19.54
CA GLY A 488 0.81 18.23 -18.57
C GLY A 488 0.42 19.69 -18.68
N ALA A 489 -0.61 20.02 -19.49
CA ALA A 489 -1.19 21.36 -19.61
C ALA A 489 -2.25 21.60 -18.52
N GLY A 490 -2.48 22.87 -18.17
CA GLY A 490 -3.45 23.32 -17.18
C GLY A 490 -2.89 24.43 -16.30
N SER A 491 -3.74 25.03 -15.48
CA SER A 491 -3.37 26.10 -14.54
C SER A 491 -2.78 25.60 -13.23
N PHE A 492 -2.91 24.32 -12.93
CA PHE A 492 -2.62 23.70 -11.63
C PHE A 492 -3.46 24.28 -10.48
N GLU A 493 -4.60 24.90 -10.76
CA GLU A 493 -5.54 25.32 -9.72
C GLU A 493 -6.12 24.11 -8.98
N ARG A 494 -6.41 24.33 -7.67
CA ARG A 494 -7.04 23.35 -6.78
C ARG A 494 -8.51 23.69 -6.61
N ARG A 495 -9.40 22.71 -6.82
CA ARG A 495 -10.84 22.86 -6.59
C ARG A 495 -11.34 21.70 -5.72
N LYS A 496 -12.15 22.00 -4.72
CA LYS A 496 -12.79 20.98 -3.90
C LYS A 496 -13.84 20.26 -4.73
N LYS A 497 -13.87 18.92 -4.64
CA LYS A 497 -14.94 18.09 -5.19
C LYS A 497 -16.03 17.89 -4.14
N LYS A 498 -17.18 17.34 -4.52
CA LYS A 498 -18.28 17.04 -3.61
C LYS A 498 -17.86 16.13 -2.46
N SER A 499 -17.06 15.12 -2.74
CA SER A 499 -16.50 14.17 -1.76
C SER A 499 -15.64 14.84 -0.67
N PHE A 500 -15.14 16.06 -0.88
CA PHE A 500 -14.33 16.79 0.11
C PHE A 500 -15.12 17.02 1.41
N GLU A 501 -16.33 17.58 1.33
CA GLU A 501 -17.16 17.87 2.49
C GLU A 501 -17.71 16.58 3.14
N TRP A 502 -17.97 15.55 2.34
CA TRP A 502 -18.36 14.24 2.86
C TRP A 502 -17.24 13.64 3.72
N TYR A 503 -16.00 13.59 3.19
CA TYR A 503 -14.89 13.00 3.95
C TYR A 503 -14.53 13.83 5.19
N ARG A 504 -14.70 15.15 5.13
CA ARG A 504 -14.58 16.03 6.31
C ARG A 504 -15.55 15.62 7.42
N ARG A 505 -16.82 15.30 7.10
CA ARG A 505 -17.78 14.80 8.10
C ARG A 505 -17.40 13.43 8.64
N VAL A 506 -16.94 12.53 7.78
CA VAL A 506 -16.43 11.21 8.21
C VAL A 506 -15.32 11.36 9.25
N ILE A 507 -14.34 12.21 9.00
CA ILE A 507 -13.22 12.45 9.94
C ILE A 507 -13.72 13.09 11.24
N ALA A 508 -14.58 14.09 11.14
CA ALA A 508 -15.11 14.81 12.30
C ALA A 508 -15.94 13.93 13.24
N SER A 509 -16.63 12.92 12.68
CA SER A 509 -17.42 11.95 13.43
C SER A 509 -16.63 10.68 13.80
N ASN A 510 -15.33 10.63 13.55
CA ASN A 510 -14.52 9.41 13.71
C ASN A 510 -15.09 8.19 12.99
N GLY A 511 -15.67 8.39 11.79
CA GLY A 511 -16.23 7.33 10.97
C GLY A 511 -17.68 6.92 11.28
N GLU A 512 -18.39 7.65 12.13
CA GLU A 512 -19.80 7.36 12.43
C GLU A 512 -20.75 7.91 11.35
N ASP A 513 -20.54 9.16 10.92
CA ASP A 513 -21.37 9.80 9.89
C ASP A 513 -20.86 9.45 8.49
N LEU A 514 -21.46 8.44 7.91
CA LEU A 514 -21.21 8.01 6.52
C LEU A 514 -22.35 8.42 5.56
N ALA A 515 -23.29 9.24 5.99
CA ALA A 515 -24.45 9.66 5.20
C ALA A 515 -24.08 10.54 3.98
#